data_a46bf657ec8068d0dbd97b6b82cdfb95
#
_entry.id   a46bf657ec8068d0dbd97b6b82cdfb95
#
_cell.length_a   1.000
_cell.length_b   1.000
_cell.length_c   1.000
_cell.angle_alpha   90.00
_cell.angle_beta   90.00
_cell.angle_gamma   90.00
#
_symmetry.space_group_name_H-M   'P 1'
#
loop_
_entity.id
_entity.type
_entity.pdbx_description
1 polymer ?
#
loop_
_entity_poly.entity_id
_entity_poly.type
_entity_poly.pdbx_seq_one_letter_code
_entity_poly.pdbx_strand_id
1 'polypeptide(L)'
;MLFTGAGSGATGSAQTAKYVVFREDDVAPKADFAELQAVNQVHIDKNVPVTLGIIPHPYPTPSGNQLIEVSQTFLDYMRSLTSNHLFQFAQHGYTHLDTGPSPQGPSEFYGRPYAAQYNAIKQGRDDITQAFGVTPTSFLPPFDKSDNNTLKAAQALGFTEYSTAFADVNMNQGYKEGIKVDTISIEFGNNSLQSLENATEQWLNNPNSINTFIVLYHPSDFKGADGTVNATELKLLGDYIDYLQGTGRVQFTTLDRSVTTTGNGAVASSNSVGTTAVGATDVPNRVADVPVLAAILAFSLAAILTIRLRKNKNSR
;
A
#
# COMPACT_ATOMS: atom_id res chain seq x y z
N MET A 1 30.87 -18.44 54.30
CA MET A 1 30.55 -18.94 52.94
C MET A 1 29.53 -17.97 52.33
N LEU A 2 30.01 -17.15 51.43
CA LEU A 2 29.13 -16.26 50.65
C LEU A 2 28.78 -16.95 49.31
N PHE A 3 27.50 -17.19 49.08
CA PHE A 3 27.02 -17.62 47.76
C PHE A 3 26.69 -16.36 46.93
N THR A 4 27.50 -16.08 45.94
CA THR A 4 27.20 -15.10 44.89
C THR A 4 26.38 -15.81 43.79
N GLY A 5 25.07 -15.63 43.80
CA GLY A 5 24.21 -16.05 42.71
C GLY A 5 24.37 -15.11 41.53
N ALA A 6 25.01 -15.56 40.46
CA ALA A 6 25.01 -14.86 39.18
C ALA A 6 23.64 -15.04 38.51
N GLY A 7 22.81 -14.00 38.54
CA GLY A 7 21.59 -13.94 37.75
C GLY A 7 21.95 -13.81 36.28
N SER A 8 21.74 -14.85 35.49
CA SER A 8 21.75 -14.77 34.03
C SER A 8 20.55 -13.98 33.54
N GLY A 9 20.76 -12.70 33.30
CA GLY A 9 19.78 -11.87 32.60
C GLY A 9 19.63 -12.40 31.18
N ALA A 10 18.52 -13.06 30.87
CA ALA A 10 18.14 -13.36 29.51
C ALA A 10 17.88 -12.04 28.79
N THR A 11 18.82 -11.62 27.95
CA THR A 11 18.58 -10.54 26.98
C THR A 11 17.64 -11.08 25.94
N GLY A 12 16.33 -11.02 26.20
CA GLY A 12 15.32 -11.23 25.18
C GLY A 12 15.52 -10.16 24.10
N SER A 13 15.92 -10.57 22.90
CA SER A 13 15.90 -9.67 21.74
C SER A 13 14.47 -9.15 21.61
N ALA A 14 14.28 -7.84 21.70
CA ALA A 14 12.98 -7.24 21.47
C ALA A 14 12.53 -7.65 20.05
N GLN A 15 11.48 -8.44 19.96
CA GLN A 15 10.93 -8.85 18.69
C GLN A 15 10.43 -7.58 17.99
N THR A 16 10.90 -7.34 16.78
CA THR A 16 10.48 -6.18 15.97
C THR A 16 8.96 -6.24 15.78
N ALA A 17 8.27 -5.15 16.09
CA ALA A 17 6.82 -5.07 15.92
C ALA A 17 6.43 -5.38 14.46
N LYS A 18 5.40 -6.18 14.27
CA LYS A 18 4.84 -6.55 12.98
C LYS A 18 3.59 -5.69 12.71
N TYR A 19 3.52 -5.10 11.53
CA TYR A 19 2.46 -4.18 11.13
C TYR A 19 1.65 -4.75 9.98
N VAL A 20 0.32 -4.66 10.07
CA VAL A 20 -0.59 -4.92 8.96
C VAL A 20 -1.15 -3.59 8.47
N VAL A 21 -1.07 -3.39 7.17
CA VAL A 21 -1.65 -2.25 6.45
C VAL A 21 -2.71 -2.77 5.51
N PHE A 22 -3.94 -2.29 5.65
CA PHE A 22 -4.97 -2.45 4.64
C PHE A 22 -4.84 -1.30 3.63
N ARG A 23 -4.81 -1.65 2.35
CA ARG A 23 -4.73 -0.71 1.24
C ARG A 23 -5.91 -0.94 0.31
N GLU A 24 -6.82 0.02 0.24
CA GLU A 24 -7.97 0.02 -0.65
C GLU A 24 -7.69 0.93 -1.85
N ASP A 25 -7.46 0.33 -3.01
CA ASP A 25 -7.19 1.06 -4.23
C ASP A 25 -8.47 1.37 -5.03
N ASP A 26 -8.33 2.15 -6.09
CA ASP A 26 -9.44 2.52 -6.98
C ASP A 26 -10.57 3.36 -6.34
N VAL A 27 -10.27 4.07 -5.26
CA VAL A 27 -11.25 4.93 -4.58
C VAL A 27 -11.59 6.13 -5.47
N ALA A 28 -12.82 6.13 -5.98
CA ALA A 28 -13.32 7.12 -6.93
C ALA A 28 -14.86 7.16 -6.92
N PRO A 29 -15.52 8.23 -7.45
CA PRO A 29 -16.97 8.26 -7.61
C PRO A 29 -17.40 7.37 -8.79
N LYS A 30 -17.20 6.07 -8.64
CA LYS A 30 -17.54 5.02 -9.61
C LYS A 30 -18.82 4.29 -9.22
N ALA A 31 -19.18 3.29 -10.02
CA ALA A 31 -20.36 2.45 -9.81
C ALA A 31 -20.23 1.50 -8.59
N ASP A 32 -19.10 1.47 -7.91
CA ASP A 32 -18.78 0.69 -6.72
C ASP A 32 -18.72 1.55 -5.43
N PHE A 33 -19.38 2.71 -5.43
CA PHE A 33 -19.39 3.61 -4.27
C PHE A 33 -20.11 3.01 -3.05
N ALA A 34 -21.14 2.18 -3.26
CA ALA A 34 -21.83 1.49 -2.17
C ALA A 34 -20.91 0.45 -1.50
N GLU A 35 -20.09 -0.23 -2.30
CA GLU A 35 -19.08 -1.19 -1.83
C GLU A 35 -18.00 -0.48 -1.01
N LEU A 36 -17.48 0.65 -1.50
CA LEU A 36 -16.54 1.50 -0.75
C LEU A 36 -17.10 1.87 0.65
N GLN A 37 -18.36 2.32 0.71
CA GLN A 37 -18.98 2.67 1.98
C GLN A 37 -19.12 1.45 2.92
N ALA A 38 -19.49 0.31 2.36
CA ALA A 38 -19.67 -0.92 3.15
C ALA A 38 -18.32 -1.45 3.68
N VAL A 39 -17.27 -1.42 2.88
CA VAL A 39 -15.91 -1.80 3.30
C VAL A 39 -15.40 -0.87 4.39
N ASN A 40 -15.51 0.43 4.20
CA ASN A 40 -15.11 1.42 5.20
C ASN A 40 -15.87 1.24 6.52
N GLN A 41 -17.16 0.82 6.46
CA GLN A 41 -17.92 0.52 7.68
C GLN A 41 -17.34 -0.68 8.43
N VAL A 42 -16.86 -1.72 7.73
CA VAL A 42 -16.15 -2.84 8.39
C VAL A 42 -14.92 -2.34 9.14
N HIS A 43 -14.12 -1.44 8.55
CA HIS A 43 -12.97 -0.85 9.22
C HIS A 43 -13.35 -0.03 10.45
N ILE A 44 -14.42 0.74 10.38
CA ILE A 44 -14.95 1.51 11.51
C ILE A 44 -15.40 0.56 12.63
N ASP A 45 -16.21 -0.45 12.30
CA ASP A 45 -16.76 -1.40 13.27
C ASP A 45 -15.67 -2.22 13.98
N LYS A 46 -14.60 -2.56 13.27
CA LYS A 46 -13.44 -3.30 13.78
C LYS A 46 -12.39 -2.40 14.44
N ASN A 47 -12.52 -1.08 14.30
CA ASN A 47 -11.52 -0.09 14.74
C ASN A 47 -10.12 -0.37 14.16
N VAL A 48 -10.05 -0.63 12.85
CA VAL A 48 -8.82 -0.96 12.13
C VAL A 48 -8.57 0.06 11.02
N PRO A 49 -7.37 0.67 10.98
CA PRO A 49 -7.06 1.69 9.98
C PRO A 49 -6.91 1.11 8.57
N VAL A 50 -7.17 1.98 7.57
CA VAL A 50 -7.04 1.68 6.15
C VAL A 50 -6.46 2.87 5.39
N THR A 51 -5.63 2.59 4.38
CA THR A 51 -5.13 3.57 3.42
C THR A 51 -6.01 3.54 2.17
N LEU A 52 -6.62 4.67 1.84
CA LEU A 52 -7.49 4.84 0.69
C LEU A 52 -6.69 5.39 -0.49
N GLY A 53 -6.52 4.61 -1.54
CA GLY A 53 -5.87 4.97 -2.81
C GLY A 53 -6.83 5.70 -3.72
N ILE A 54 -6.81 7.04 -3.68
CA ILE A 54 -7.74 7.89 -4.40
C ILE A 54 -7.24 8.16 -5.82
N ILE A 55 -8.09 7.92 -6.83
CA ILE A 55 -7.83 8.32 -8.21
C ILE A 55 -8.30 9.77 -8.39
N PRO A 56 -7.39 10.74 -8.61
CA PRO A 56 -7.75 12.14 -8.65
C PRO A 56 -8.59 12.54 -9.88
N HIS A 57 -8.43 11.84 -11.01
CA HIS A 57 -9.05 12.21 -12.28
C HIS A 57 -9.51 10.99 -13.11
N PRO A 58 -10.46 10.14 -12.59
CA PRO A 58 -10.83 8.86 -13.23
C PRO A 58 -11.63 8.98 -14.52
N TYR A 59 -12.12 10.17 -14.85
CA TYR A 59 -12.89 10.41 -16.07
C TYR A 59 -12.31 11.58 -16.88
N PRO A 60 -11.09 11.41 -17.45
CA PRO A 60 -10.50 12.46 -18.26
C PRO A 60 -11.38 12.69 -19.49
N THR A 61 -12.02 13.84 -19.55
CA THR A 61 -12.75 14.29 -20.73
C THR A 61 -12.01 15.43 -21.39
N PRO A 62 -12.20 15.66 -22.70
CA PRO A 62 -11.63 16.83 -23.38
C PRO A 62 -12.03 18.17 -22.75
N SER A 63 -13.12 18.20 -22.00
CA SER A 63 -13.62 19.38 -21.26
C SER A 63 -12.96 19.57 -19.89
N GLY A 64 -12.06 18.67 -19.46
CA GLY A 64 -11.33 18.83 -18.20
C GLY A 64 -12.15 18.60 -16.94
N ASN A 65 -13.30 17.93 -17.02
CA ASN A 65 -14.06 17.59 -15.83
C ASN A 65 -13.25 16.68 -14.93
N GLN A 66 -12.95 17.17 -13.76
CA GLN A 66 -12.18 16.47 -12.75
C GLN A 66 -13.09 15.58 -11.90
N LEU A 67 -12.52 14.52 -11.42
CA LEU A 67 -13.12 13.55 -10.56
C LEU A 67 -13.98 14.08 -9.45
N ILE A 68 -13.36 14.94 -8.79
CA ILE A 68 -13.73 15.46 -7.49
C ILE A 68 -14.96 16.34 -7.60
N GLU A 69 -15.25 16.86 -8.78
CA GLU A 69 -16.41 17.71 -9.04
C GLU A 69 -17.66 16.94 -9.52
N VAL A 70 -17.51 15.62 -9.80
CA VAL A 70 -18.56 14.86 -10.50
C VAL A 70 -19.67 14.35 -9.56
N SER A 71 -19.40 14.16 -8.28
CA SER A 71 -20.37 13.65 -7.32
C SER A 71 -20.27 14.33 -5.96
N GLN A 72 -21.22 15.19 -5.65
CA GLN A 72 -21.28 15.84 -4.35
C GLN A 72 -21.41 14.82 -3.20
N THR A 73 -22.19 13.75 -3.42
CA THR A 73 -22.37 12.69 -2.42
C THR A 73 -21.06 12.00 -2.09
N PHE A 74 -20.23 11.71 -3.11
CA PHE A 74 -18.90 11.13 -2.89
C PHE A 74 -17.98 12.12 -2.15
N LEU A 75 -17.98 13.39 -2.55
CA LEU A 75 -17.19 14.44 -1.90
C LEU A 75 -17.53 14.57 -0.40
N ASP A 76 -18.82 14.65 -0.09
CA ASP A 76 -19.29 14.83 1.27
C ASP A 76 -18.95 13.60 2.13
N TYR A 77 -19.10 12.39 1.57
CA TYR A 77 -18.69 11.17 2.24
C TYR A 77 -17.18 11.16 2.52
N MET A 78 -16.35 11.38 1.51
CA MET A 78 -14.90 11.38 1.70
C MET A 78 -14.45 12.46 2.68
N ARG A 79 -15.04 13.66 2.62
CA ARG A 79 -14.77 14.72 3.60
C ARG A 79 -15.12 14.32 5.03
N SER A 80 -16.18 13.54 5.22
CA SER A 80 -16.53 13.03 6.56
C SER A 80 -15.47 12.09 7.13
N LEU A 81 -14.68 11.43 6.28
CA LEU A 81 -13.61 10.53 6.70
C LEU A 81 -12.31 11.26 7.07
N THR A 82 -12.08 12.49 6.59
CA THR A 82 -10.80 13.21 6.79
C THR A 82 -10.45 13.46 8.26
N SER A 83 -11.44 13.58 9.14
CA SER A 83 -11.26 13.75 10.59
C SER A 83 -11.17 12.43 11.36
N ASN A 84 -11.42 11.30 10.72
CA ASN A 84 -11.36 10.00 11.34
C ASN A 84 -9.95 9.40 11.19
N HIS A 85 -9.28 9.20 12.31
CA HIS A 85 -7.90 8.71 12.38
C HIS A 85 -7.69 7.30 11.78
N LEU A 86 -8.76 6.58 11.48
CA LEU A 86 -8.68 5.27 10.82
C LEU A 86 -8.37 5.40 9.33
N PHE A 87 -8.60 6.55 8.72
CA PHE A 87 -8.44 6.72 7.27
C PHE A 87 -7.23 7.56 6.91
N GLN A 88 -6.37 7.00 6.06
CA GLN A 88 -5.32 7.74 5.37
C GLN A 88 -5.73 7.95 3.91
N PHE A 89 -5.56 9.16 3.40
CA PHE A 89 -5.75 9.49 2.00
C PHE A 89 -4.42 9.42 1.27
N ALA A 90 -4.30 8.49 0.33
CA ALA A 90 -3.16 8.30 -0.54
C ALA A 90 -3.54 8.64 -1.99
N GLN A 91 -2.59 9.03 -2.81
CA GLN A 91 -2.82 9.27 -4.23
C GLN A 91 -2.60 8.01 -5.04
N HIS A 92 -3.62 7.55 -5.77
CA HIS A 92 -3.56 6.41 -6.68
C HIS A 92 -3.47 6.88 -8.14
N GLY A 93 -2.25 7.21 -8.56
CA GLY A 93 -1.99 7.76 -9.89
C GLY A 93 -2.59 9.13 -10.11
N TYR A 94 -3.05 9.36 -11.34
CA TYR A 94 -3.80 10.56 -11.73
C TYR A 94 -5.13 10.21 -12.41
N THR A 95 -5.08 9.43 -13.50
CA THR A 95 -6.27 9.08 -14.29
C THR A 95 -6.63 7.61 -14.23
N HIS A 96 -5.72 6.78 -13.79
CA HIS A 96 -5.81 5.31 -13.86
C HIS A 96 -6.02 4.78 -15.29
N LEU A 97 -5.58 5.52 -16.31
CA LEU A 97 -5.65 5.08 -17.70
C LEU A 97 -4.35 4.37 -18.12
N ASP A 98 -4.51 3.36 -18.96
CA ASP A 98 -3.37 2.70 -19.61
C ASP A 98 -2.78 3.60 -20.70
N THR A 99 -1.86 4.46 -20.31
CA THR A 99 -1.20 5.45 -21.19
C THR A 99 0.31 5.29 -21.27
N GLY A 100 0.88 4.44 -20.42
CA GLY A 100 2.31 4.15 -20.40
C GLY A 100 2.69 3.06 -21.41
N PRO A 101 3.82 3.20 -22.14
CA PRO A 101 4.28 2.19 -23.11
C PRO A 101 4.94 0.99 -22.41
N SER A 102 4.23 0.37 -21.47
CA SER A 102 4.75 -0.78 -20.72
C SER A 102 4.66 -2.08 -21.54
N PRO A 103 5.75 -2.84 -21.70
CA PRO A 103 5.73 -4.13 -22.37
C PRO A 103 5.08 -5.24 -21.52
N GLN A 104 4.78 -4.97 -20.24
CA GLN A 104 4.33 -5.96 -19.28
C GLN A 104 2.83 -5.82 -18.95
N GLY A 105 2.07 -5.08 -19.74
CA GLY A 105 0.65 -4.84 -19.58
C GLY A 105 0.33 -3.40 -19.17
N PRO A 106 -0.92 -3.12 -18.73
CA PRO A 106 -1.38 -1.76 -18.51
C PRO A 106 -0.52 -0.99 -17.52
N SER A 107 -0.29 0.29 -17.79
CA SER A 107 0.42 1.22 -16.91
C SER A 107 0.01 2.64 -17.21
N GLU A 108 -0.12 3.47 -16.18
CA GLU A 108 -0.30 4.91 -16.37
C GLU A 108 1.05 5.64 -16.51
N PHE A 109 2.10 5.18 -15.86
CA PHE A 109 3.36 5.92 -15.71
C PHE A 109 4.55 5.31 -16.44
N TYR A 110 4.71 4.00 -16.42
CA TYR A 110 5.90 3.32 -16.93
C TYR A 110 6.29 3.77 -18.34
N GLY A 111 7.54 4.14 -18.52
CA GLY A 111 8.11 4.51 -19.82
C GLY A 111 7.75 5.93 -20.33
N ARG A 112 6.96 6.70 -19.58
CA ARG A 112 6.66 8.09 -19.91
C ARG A 112 7.84 9.02 -19.54
N PRO A 113 8.02 10.15 -20.23
CA PRO A 113 9.00 11.15 -19.84
C PRO A 113 8.80 11.65 -18.41
N TYR A 114 9.88 11.90 -17.68
CA TYR A 114 9.85 12.39 -16.29
C TYR A 114 8.90 13.60 -16.09
N ALA A 115 9.00 14.60 -16.98
CA ALA A 115 8.17 15.80 -16.87
C ALA A 115 6.67 15.51 -16.97
N ALA A 116 6.29 14.54 -17.82
CA ALA A 116 4.89 14.13 -17.94
C ALA A 116 4.39 13.40 -16.69
N GLN A 117 5.22 12.54 -16.11
CA GLN A 117 4.91 11.85 -14.87
C GLN A 117 4.83 12.83 -13.69
N TYR A 118 5.82 13.73 -13.55
CA TYR A 118 5.84 14.76 -12.51
C TYR A 118 4.58 15.65 -12.54
N ASN A 119 4.20 16.13 -13.73
CA ASN A 119 3.03 16.99 -13.88
C ASN A 119 1.73 16.25 -13.53
N ALA A 120 1.56 15.00 -13.95
CA ALA A 120 0.39 14.20 -13.62
C ALA A 120 0.29 13.94 -12.10
N ILE A 121 1.39 13.54 -11.47
CA ILE A 121 1.43 13.31 -10.01
C ILE A 121 1.17 14.61 -9.25
N LYS A 122 1.78 15.73 -9.69
CA LYS A 122 1.55 17.05 -9.08
C LYS A 122 0.09 17.46 -9.15
N GLN A 123 -0.53 17.35 -10.34
CA GLN A 123 -1.93 17.71 -10.53
C GLN A 123 -2.83 16.88 -9.62
N GLY A 124 -2.63 15.57 -9.58
CA GLY A 124 -3.42 14.67 -8.73
C GLY A 124 -3.32 15.00 -7.25
N ARG A 125 -2.10 15.32 -6.77
CA ARG A 125 -1.91 15.76 -5.39
C ARG A 125 -2.65 17.07 -5.09
N ASP A 126 -2.56 18.02 -6.00
CA ASP A 126 -3.20 19.33 -5.85
C ASP A 126 -4.74 19.17 -5.87
N ASP A 127 -5.29 18.30 -6.74
CA ASP A 127 -6.72 18.00 -6.83
C ASP A 127 -7.25 17.35 -5.54
N ILE A 128 -6.56 16.36 -4.98
CA ILE A 128 -6.92 15.74 -3.69
C ILE A 128 -6.88 16.78 -2.56
N THR A 129 -5.82 17.59 -2.54
CA THR A 129 -5.66 18.64 -1.51
C THR A 129 -6.79 19.67 -1.59
N GLN A 130 -7.15 20.11 -2.79
CA GLN A 130 -8.25 21.04 -3.00
C GLN A 130 -9.60 20.47 -2.58
N ALA A 131 -9.84 19.20 -2.91
CA ALA A 131 -11.13 18.59 -2.64
C ALA A 131 -11.39 18.27 -1.19
N PHE A 132 -10.38 17.75 -0.50
CA PHE A 132 -10.53 17.16 0.82
C PHE A 132 -9.81 17.92 1.93
N GLY A 133 -8.97 18.92 1.58
CA GLY A 133 -8.16 19.65 2.55
C GLY A 133 -7.01 18.81 3.14
N VAL A 134 -6.72 17.64 2.54
CA VAL A 134 -5.67 16.71 2.97
C VAL A 134 -4.64 16.57 1.85
N THR A 135 -3.39 16.86 2.14
CA THR A 135 -2.29 16.64 1.18
C THR A 135 -1.77 15.23 1.34
N PRO A 136 -1.91 14.36 0.31
CA PRO A 136 -1.42 12.99 0.38
C PRO A 136 0.10 12.93 0.47
N THR A 137 0.61 12.06 1.34
CA THR A 137 2.03 11.78 1.53
C THR A 137 2.44 10.42 0.98
N SER A 138 1.48 9.58 0.61
CA SER A 138 1.69 8.26 0.02
C SER A 138 1.24 8.25 -1.44
N PHE A 139 2.08 7.67 -2.31
CA PHE A 139 1.80 7.50 -3.74
C PHE A 139 1.70 6.00 -4.09
N LEU A 140 0.64 5.66 -4.80
CA LEU A 140 0.31 4.30 -5.23
C LEU A 140 0.21 4.32 -6.77
N PRO A 141 1.15 3.72 -7.52
CA PRO A 141 1.05 3.71 -8.98
C PRO A 141 -0.09 2.79 -9.44
N PRO A 142 -0.96 3.24 -10.36
CA PRO A 142 -1.98 2.39 -10.96
C PRO A 142 -1.41 1.15 -11.62
N PHE A 143 -2.18 0.05 -11.57
CA PHE A 143 -1.76 -1.27 -12.05
C PHE A 143 -0.50 -1.80 -11.36
N ASP A 144 -0.09 -1.16 -10.25
CA ASP A 144 1.18 -1.38 -9.55
C ASP A 144 2.41 -1.30 -10.47
N LYS A 145 2.31 -0.50 -11.55
CA LYS A 145 3.35 -0.36 -12.58
C LYS A 145 3.89 1.04 -12.68
N SER A 146 5.20 1.13 -12.53
CA SER A 146 5.94 2.38 -12.54
C SER A 146 7.41 2.17 -12.92
N ASP A 147 8.15 3.25 -13.03
CA ASP A 147 9.59 3.24 -13.27
C ASP A 147 10.32 4.21 -12.32
N ASN A 148 11.63 4.31 -12.48
CA ASN A 148 12.45 5.22 -11.68
C ASN A 148 12.04 6.71 -11.82
N ASN A 149 11.47 7.11 -12.96
CA ASN A 149 10.98 8.47 -13.15
C ASN A 149 9.76 8.73 -12.28
N THR A 150 8.86 7.74 -12.13
CA THR A 150 7.70 7.82 -11.24
C THR A 150 8.14 8.04 -9.79
N LEU A 151 9.08 7.20 -9.31
CA LEU A 151 9.60 7.30 -7.95
C LEU A 151 10.25 8.67 -7.69
N LYS A 152 11.12 9.13 -8.62
CA LYS A 152 11.77 10.44 -8.53
C LYS A 152 10.78 11.59 -8.56
N ALA A 153 9.73 11.49 -9.36
CA ALA A 153 8.69 12.51 -9.43
C ALA A 153 7.89 12.57 -8.13
N ALA A 154 7.49 11.44 -7.57
CA ALA A 154 6.81 11.38 -6.27
C ALA A 154 7.70 11.99 -5.16
N GLN A 155 8.95 11.58 -5.10
CA GLN A 155 9.92 12.12 -4.14
C GLN A 155 10.09 13.64 -4.28
N ALA A 156 10.30 14.15 -5.50
CA ALA A 156 10.46 15.58 -5.77
C ALA A 156 9.22 16.41 -5.40
N LEU A 157 8.05 15.78 -5.34
CA LEU A 157 6.79 16.38 -4.91
C LEU A 157 6.54 16.25 -3.40
N GLY A 158 7.46 15.65 -2.65
CA GLY A 158 7.36 15.55 -1.20
C GLY A 158 6.55 14.36 -0.70
N PHE A 159 6.29 13.35 -1.55
CA PHE A 159 5.79 12.07 -1.06
C PHE A 159 6.88 11.38 -0.24
N THR A 160 6.48 10.83 0.89
CA THR A 160 7.37 10.11 1.82
C THR A 160 7.19 8.60 1.76
N GLU A 161 6.07 8.15 1.19
CA GLU A 161 5.68 6.76 1.08
C GLU A 161 5.35 6.40 -0.37
N TYR A 162 5.78 5.21 -0.79
CA TYR A 162 5.51 4.65 -2.12
C TYR A 162 5.15 3.18 -1.97
N SER A 163 3.98 2.76 -2.43
CA SER A 163 3.56 1.37 -2.33
C SER A 163 3.16 0.81 -3.70
N THR A 164 3.78 -0.31 -4.10
CA THR A 164 3.60 -0.94 -5.42
C THR A 164 3.82 -2.44 -5.34
N ALA A 165 3.53 -3.18 -6.42
CA ALA A 165 3.92 -4.58 -6.53
C ALA A 165 5.43 -4.73 -6.78
N PHE A 166 6.00 -5.80 -6.25
CA PHE A 166 7.44 -6.08 -6.30
C PHE A 166 8.01 -6.24 -7.73
N ALA A 167 7.17 -6.63 -8.69
CA ALA A 167 7.65 -7.15 -9.97
C ALA A 167 8.13 -6.09 -10.99
N ASP A 168 7.82 -4.81 -10.79
CA ASP A 168 7.89 -3.86 -11.91
C ASP A 168 9.06 -2.87 -11.89
N VAL A 169 9.73 -2.77 -10.79
CA VAL A 169 10.91 -1.92 -10.70
C VAL A 169 11.84 -2.64 -9.77
N ASN A 170 13.10 -2.76 -10.04
CA ASN A 170 14.10 -3.24 -9.08
C ASN A 170 14.05 -2.50 -7.73
N MET A 171 12.81 -2.25 -7.25
CA MET A 171 12.49 -1.63 -5.99
C MET A 171 12.44 -2.71 -4.92
N ASN A 172 13.53 -2.83 -4.18
CA ASN A 172 13.49 -3.54 -2.92
C ASN A 172 12.69 -2.71 -1.92
N GLN A 173 11.93 -3.36 -1.06
CA GLN A 173 11.33 -2.71 0.11
C GLN A 173 12.40 -1.98 0.94
N GLY A 174 12.03 -0.88 1.52
CA GLY A 174 12.90 -0.04 2.30
C GLY A 174 12.96 1.39 1.79
N TYR A 175 14.00 2.12 2.16
CA TYR A 175 14.17 3.49 1.73
C TYR A 175 14.98 3.55 0.44
N LYS A 176 14.44 4.25 -0.55
CA LYS A 176 15.16 4.62 -1.77
C LYS A 176 15.13 6.13 -1.94
N GLU A 177 16.28 6.72 -2.09
CA GLU A 177 16.40 8.17 -2.39
C GLU A 177 15.58 9.06 -1.45
N GLY A 178 15.40 8.66 -0.16
CA GLY A 178 14.65 9.42 0.84
C GLY A 178 13.14 9.21 0.86
N ILE A 179 12.63 8.21 0.11
CA ILE A 179 11.24 7.79 0.15
C ILE A 179 11.16 6.33 0.62
N LYS A 180 10.20 6.02 1.50
CA LYS A 180 9.95 4.64 1.91
C LYS A 180 9.21 3.91 0.81
N VAL A 181 9.67 2.70 0.46
CA VAL A 181 9.04 1.85 -0.54
C VAL A 181 8.54 0.57 0.12
N ASP A 182 7.23 0.35 0.06
CA ASP A 182 6.57 -0.86 0.54
C ASP A 182 5.97 -1.64 -0.63
N THR A 183 6.00 -2.98 -0.53
CA THR A 183 5.41 -3.85 -1.55
C THR A 183 4.18 -4.56 -1.01
N ILE A 184 3.19 -4.76 -1.91
CA ILE A 184 1.99 -5.54 -1.61
C ILE A 184 2.39 -6.94 -1.21
N SER A 185 1.83 -7.43 -0.11
CA SER A 185 2.08 -8.77 0.41
C SER A 185 1.07 -9.78 -0.11
N ILE A 186 -0.21 -9.38 -0.18
CA ILE A 186 -1.28 -10.21 -0.71
C ILE A 186 -2.42 -9.33 -1.25
N GLU A 187 -3.09 -9.80 -2.32
CA GLU A 187 -4.37 -9.27 -2.76
C GLU A 187 -5.49 -10.04 -2.04
N PHE A 188 -6.49 -9.32 -1.52
CA PHE A 188 -7.63 -9.92 -0.83
C PHE A 188 -8.56 -10.64 -1.81
N GLY A 189 -8.86 -10.01 -2.95
CA GLY A 189 -9.77 -10.52 -3.95
C GLY A 189 -9.40 -11.92 -4.42
N ASN A 190 -10.40 -12.82 -4.54
CA ASN A 190 -10.27 -14.23 -4.92
C ASN A 190 -9.48 -15.13 -3.94
N ASN A 191 -9.17 -14.66 -2.73
CA ASN A 191 -8.59 -15.49 -1.68
C ASN A 191 -9.65 -15.96 -0.69
N SER A 192 -9.50 -17.18 -0.20
CA SER A 192 -10.28 -17.67 0.93
C SER A 192 -9.67 -17.19 2.25
N LEU A 193 -10.46 -17.21 3.34
CA LEU A 193 -9.95 -16.92 4.69
C LEU A 193 -8.70 -17.76 4.99
N GLN A 194 -8.74 -19.07 4.71
CA GLN A 194 -7.59 -19.96 4.94
C GLN A 194 -6.35 -19.56 4.15
N SER A 195 -6.51 -19.03 2.92
CA SER A 195 -5.36 -18.56 2.11
C SER A 195 -4.74 -17.32 2.74
N LEU A 196 -5.56 -16.37 3.20
CA LEU A 196 -5.13 -15.14 3.87
C LEU A 196 -4.42 -15.46 5.19
N GLU A 197 -5.01 -16.35 6.01
CA GLU A 197 -4.41 -16.83 7.25
C GLU A 197 -3.05 -17.51 7.02
N ASN A 198 -2.96 -18.41 6.04
CA ASN A 198 -1.73 -19.12 5.72
C ASN A 198 -0.61 -18.15 5.27
N ALA A 199 -0.94 -17.16 4.43
CA ALA A 199 0.02 -16.15 4.01
C ALA A 199 0.51 -15.30 5.19
N THR A 200 -0.40 -14.92 6.07
CA THR A 200 -0.10 -14.19 7.30
C THR A 200 0.83 -14.98 8.22
N GLU A 201 0.53 -16.27 8.46
CA GLU A 201 1.36 -17.12 9.31
C GLU A 201 2.77 -17.34 8.73
N GLN A 202 2.88 -17.51 7.41
CA GLN A 202 4.18 -17.59 6.75
C GLN A 202 5.00 -16.31 6.97
N TRP A 203 4.38 -15.14 6.84
CA TRP A 203 5.03 -13.87 7.11
C TRP A 203 5.41 -13.71 8.58
N LEU A 204 4.50 -14.00 9.51
CA LEU A 204 4.71 -13.87 10.95
C LEU A 204 5.83 -14.78 11.46
N ASN A 205 5.94 -15.99 10.90
CA ASN A 205 6.90 -17.00 11.34
C ASN A 205 8.26 -16.90 10.61
N ASN A 206 8.38 -16.04 9.58
CA ASN A 206 9.65 -15.82 8.90
C ASN A 206 10.47 -14.72 9.63
N PRO A 207 11.58 -15.06 10.28
CA PRO A 207 12.41 -14.09 11.01
C PRO A 207 13.07 -13.05 10.09
N ASN A 208 13.19 -13.36 8.79
CA ASN A 208 13.77 -12.48 7.79
C ASN A 208 12.72 -11.66 7.02
N SER A 209 11.43 -11.84 7.32
CA SER A 209 10.40 -11.04 6.66
C SER A 209 10.50 -9.60 7.14
N ILE A 210 10.21 -8.68 6.23
CA ILE A 210 9.96 -7.29 6.60
C ILE A 210 8.83 -7.23 7.63
N ASN A 211 8.81 -6.17 8.40
CA ASN A 211 7.84 -6.03 9.48
C ASN A 211 6.47 -5.49 9.04
N THR A 212 6.30 -5.11 7.77
CA THR A 212 5.04 -4.61 7.20
C THR A 212 4.42 -5.64 6.26
N PHE A 213 3.14 -5.94 6.45
CA PHE A 213 2.33 -6.82 5.60
C PHE A 213 1.17 -6.01 5.01
N ILE A 214 1.14 -5.82 3.69
CA ILE A 214 0.14 -5.02 3.00
C ILE A 214 -0.89 -5.94 2.35
N VAL A 215 -2.14 -5.74 2.73
CA VAL A 215 -3.32 -6.41 2.16
C VAL A 215 -4.01 -5.45 1.21
N LEU A 216 -3.93 -5.73 -0.08
CA LEU A 216 -4.56 -4.93 -1.14
C LEU A 216 -5.94 -5.46 -1.49
N TYR A 217 -6.88 -4.56 -1.67
CA TYR A 217 -8.20 -4.83 -2.27
C TYR A 217 -8.76 -3.57 -2.95
N HIS A 218 -9.86 -3.75 -3.66
CA HIS A 218 -10.59 -2.70 -4.35
C HIS A 218 -12.07 -2.72 -3.93
N PRO A 219 -12.81 -1.62 -3.95
CA PRO A 219 -14.26 -1.65 -3.72
C PRO A 219 -14.99 -2.66 -4.61
N SER A 220 -14.53 -2.83 -5.86
CA SER A 220 -15.08 -3.78 -6.82
C SER A 220 -14.97 -5.25 -6.39
N ASP A 221 -14.04 -5.61 -5.52
CA ASP A 221 -13.91 -6.98 -4.98
C ASP A 221 -15.10 -7.37 -4.10
N PHE A 222 -15.81 -6.36 -3.58
CA PHE A 222 -16.99 -6.50 -2.72
C PHE A 222 -18.30 -6.34 -3.48
N LYS A 223 -18.28 -6.41 -4.81
CA LYS A 223 -19.46 -6.31 -5.66
C LYS A 223 -19.98 -7.69 -6.05
N GLY A 224 -21.25 -7.94 -5.78
CA GLY A 224 -21.93 -9.15 -6.18
C GLY A 224 -22.21 -9.23 -7.69
N ALA A 225 -22.45 -10.43 -8.18
CA ALA A 225 -22.80 -10.64 -9.59
C ALA A 225 -24.11 -9.95 -10.02
N ASP A 226 -24.97 -9.65 -9.07
CA ASP A 226 -26.22 -8.90 -9.25
C ASP A 226 -26.00 -7.36 -9.21
N GLY A 227 -24.76 -6.92 -9.03
CA GLY A 227 -24.39 -5.50 -8.95
C GLY A 227 -24.61 -4.87 -7.58
N THR A 228 -24.99 -5.64 -6.56
CA THR A 228 -25.15 -5.18 -5.17
C THR A 228 -23.91 -5.51 -4.33
N VAL A 229 -23.86 -4.94 -3.14
CA VAL A 229 -22.78 -5.22 -2.17
C VAL A 229 -22.77 -6.72 -1.79
N ASN A 230 -21.61 -7.35 -1.92
CA ASN A 230 -21.42 -8.78 -1.59
C ASN A 230 -21.19 -8.96 -0.09
N ALA A 231 -22.25 -9.33 0.63
CA ALA A 231 -22.19 -9.56 2.06
C ALA A 231 -21.24 -10.70 2.47
N THR A 232 -20.96 -11.64 1.59
CA THR A 232 -20.03 -12.75 1.84
C THR A 232 -18.60 -12.26 1.85
N GLU A 233 -18.21 -11.40 0.91
CA GLU A 233 -16.88 -10.82 0.86
C GLU A 233 -16.65 -9.81 2.00
N LEU A 234 -17.67 -9.02 2.36
CA LEU A 234 -17.58 -8.15 3.55
C LEU A 234 -17.41 -8.96 4.84
N LYS A 235 -18.14 -10.08 4.96
CA LYS A 235 -17.96 -10.97 6.10
C LYS A 235 -16.57 -11.58 6.12
N LEU A 236 -16.03 -11.99 4.96
CA LEU A 236 -14.68 -12.52 4.85
C LEU A 236 -13.64 -11.49 5.31
N LEU A 237 -13.79 -10.22 4.93
CA LEU A 237 -12.91 -9.15 5.41
C LEU A 237 -13.00 -9.00 6.94
N GLY A 238 -14.21 -9.00 7.48
CA GLY A 238 -14.43 -8.94 8.93
C GLY A 238 -13.81 -10.13 9.67
N ASP A 239 -14.01 -11.36 9.18
CA ASP A 239 -13.44 -12.58 9.76
C ASP A 239 -11.90 -12.56 9.71
N TYR A 240 -11.32 -12.06 8.60
CA TYR A 240 -9.87 -11.95 8.49
C TYR A 240 -9.29 -10.90 9.44
N ILE A 241 -9.96 -9.77 9.62
CA ILE A 241 -9.56 -8.78 10.63
C ILE A 241 -9.63 -9.39 12.05
N ASP A 242 -10.70 -10.12 12.36
CA ASP A 242 -10.85 -10.80 13.67
C ASP A 242 -9.73 -11.82 13.90
N TYR A 243 -9.38 -12.60 12.87
CA TYR A 243 -8.25 -13.52 12.93
C TYR A 243 -6.95 -12.76 13.25
N LEU A 244 -6.63 -11.68 12.52
CA LEU A 244 -5.43 -10.89 12.74
C LEU A 244 -5.37 -10.30 14.17
N GLN A 245 -6.49 -9.75 14.66
CA GLN A 245 -6.61 -9.26 16.03
C GLN A 245 -6.42 -10.38 17.05
N GLY A 246 -7.00 -11.56 16.78
CA GLY A 246 -6.90 -12.76 17.62
C GLY A 246 -5.48 -13.30 17.75
N THR A 247 -4.60 -13.08 16.78
CA THR A 247 -3.19 -13.50 16.87
C THR A 247 -2.44 -12.80 18.00
N GLY A 248 -2.81 -11.57 18.35
CA GLY A 248 -2.08 -10.72 19.30
C GLY A 248 -0.64 -10.37 18.87
N ARG A 249 -0.27 -10.67 17.61
CA ARG A 249 1.12 -10.60 17.10
C ARG A 249 1.33 -9.42 16.16
N VAL A 250 0.27 -8.69 15.79
CA VAL A 250 0.32 -7.61 14.81
C VAL A 250 -0.24 -6.32 15.40
N GLN A 251 0.20 -5.20 14.82
CA GLN A 251 -0.39 -3.88 15.02
C GLN A 251 -0.94 -3.41 13.68
N PHE A 252 -2.11 -2.78 13.71
CA PHE A 252 -2.70 -2.19 12.51
C PHE A 252 -2.23 -0.75 12.35
N THR A 253 -1.92 -0.37 11.13
CA THR A 253 -1.46 0.98 10.81
C THR A 253 -1.82 1.35 9.37
N THR A 254 -1.58 2.60 9.00
CA THR A 254 -1.65 3.10 7.62
C THR A 254 -0.26 3.17 7.01
N LEU A 255 -0.14 3.35 5.69
CA LEU A 255 1.16 3.44 5.00
C LEU A 255 2.03 4.56 5.58
N ASP A 256 1.47 5.74 5.84
CA ASP A 256 2.18 6.91 6.35
C ASP A 256 2.71 6.75 7.78
N ARG A 257 2.14 5.83 8.56
CA ARG A 257 2.51 5.56 9.95
C ARG A 257 3.27 4.25 10.12
N SER A 258 3.38 3.45 9.07
CA SER A 258 4.11 2.18 9.13
C SER A 258 5.62 2.45 9.22
N VAL A 259 6.31 1.69 10.07
CA VAL A 259 7.77 1.74 10.21
C VAL A 259 8.34 0.48 9.58
N THR A 260 8.93 0.60 8.40
CA THR A 260 9.56 -0.55 7.75
C THR A 260 10.97 -0.74 8.29
N THR A 261 11.20 -1.89 8.93
CA THR A 261 12.53 -2.31 9.34
C THR A 261 12.85 -3.64 8.66
N THR A 262 14.06 -3.78 8.14
CA THR A 262 14.58 -5.09 7.73
C THR A 262 15.06 -5.83 8.98
N GLY A 263 14.98 -7.17 9.02
CA GLY A 263 15.29 -8.01 10.18
C GLY A 263 16.68 -7.86 10.82
N ASN A 264 17.52 -6.94 10.35
CA ASN A 264 18.83 -6.60 10.90
C ASN A 264 18.87 -5.27 11.69
N GLY A 265 17.73 -4.76 12.16
CA GLY A 265 17.70 -3.74 13.21
C GLY A 265 18.08 -2.31 12.81
N ALA A 266 18.13 -1.98 11.53
CA ALA A 266 18.28 -0.60 11.08
C ALA A 266 16.92 0.11 11.11
N VAL A 267 16.64 0.85 12.17
CA VAL A 267 15.46 1.73 12.27
C VAL A 267 15.74 3.00 11.46
N ALA A 268 15.04 3.16 10.34
CA ALA A 268 14.98 4.47 9.70
C ALA A 268 13.87 5.28 10.40
N SER A 269 14.26 6.15 11.29
CA SER A 269 13.35 7.04 12.02
C SER A 269 12.91 8.17 11.09
N SER A 270 11.62 8.22 10.77
CA SER A 270 11.00 9.45 10.31
C SER A 270 10.61 10.24 11.55
N ASN A 271 11.42 11.19 11.99
CA ASN A 271 10.90 12.39 12.63
C ASN A 271 11.97 13.46 12.90
N SER A 272 11.49 14.64 12.74
CA SER A 272 11.92 15.93 13.24
C SER A 272 12.74 16.77 12.28
N VAL A 273 12.05 17.78 11.80
CA VAL A 273 12.61 19.09 11.44
C VAL A 273 13.47 19.59 12.59
N GLY A 274 14.75 19.64 12.33
CA GLY A 274 15.76 20.23 13.23
C GLY A 274 16.97 20.58 12.40
N THR A 275 17.05 21.84 11.99
CA THR A 275 18.20 22.45 11.35
C THR A 275 19.45 22.29 12.19
N THR A 276 20.51 21.68 11.66
CA THR A 276 21.89 22.20 11.73
C THR A 276 22.82 21.39 10.83
N ALA A 277 23.66 22.12 10.16
CA ALA A 277 24.66 21.67 9.18
C ALA A 277 25.87 21.00 9.85
N VAL A 278 26.66 20.33 8.99
CA VAL A 278 28.12 20.10 8.97
C VAL A 278 28.57 18.64 9.06
N GLY A 279 29.30 18.22 8.03
CA GLY A 279 30.40 17.28 8.12
C GLY A 279 30.29 16.02 7.26
N ALA A 280 30.87 16.07 6.07
CA ALA A 280 31.15 14.90 5.24
C ALA A 280 32.26 14.04 5.85
N THR A 281 32.05 12.72 5.91
CA THR A 281 33.16 11.73 5.89
C THR A 281 32.70 10.43 5.22
N ASP A 282 33.58 9.90 4.39
CA ASP A 282 33.51 8.69 3.59
C ASP A 282 33.07 7.42 4.33
N VAL A 283 32.24 6.59 3.68
CA VAL A 283 32.01 5.20 4.08
C VAL A 283 32.14 4.28 2.87
N PRO A 284 32.94 3.21 2.93
CA PRO A 284 33.22 2.35 1.80
C PRO A 284 32.11 1.36 1.50
N ASN A 285 31.90 1.15 0.22
CA ASN A 285 31.02 0.18 -0.43
C ASN A 285 31.40 -1.26 -0.03
N ARG A 286 30.47 -2.03 0.52
CA ARG A 286 30.54 -3.49 0.52
C ARG A 286 29.17 -4.06 0.13
N VAL A 287 29.16 -4.65 -1.05
CA VAL A 287 28.09 -5.53 -1.56
C VAL A 287 28.20 -6.86 -0.83
N ALA A 288 27.12 -7.31 -0.22
CA ALA A 288 26.96 -8.67 0.27
C ALA A 288 25.81 -9.35 -0.47
N ASP A 289 26.12 -10.41 -1.20
CA ASP A 289 25.17 -11.28 -1.88
C ASP A 289 24.19 -11.94 -0.89
N VAL A 290 22.88 -11.91 -1.22
CA VAL A 290 21.83 -12.61 -0.42
C VAL A 290 21.05 -13.57 -1.34
N PRO A 291 21.20 -14.90 -1.16
CA PRO A 291 20.55 -15.87 -2.04
C PRO A 291 19.19 -16.40 -1.60
N VAL A 292 18.42 -15.74 -0.72
CA VAL A 292 17.20 -16.33 -0.11
C VAL A 292 15.88 -15.74 -0.61
N LEU A 293 15.89 -14.69 -1.45
CA LEU A 293 14.65 -14.04 -1.92
C LEU A 293 13.89 -14.79 -3.04
N ALA A 294 14.49 -15.83 -3.62
CA ALA A 294 13.90 -16.50 -4.78
C ALA A 294 12.66 -17.37 -4.48
N ALA A 295 12.48 -17.82 -3.24
CA ALA A 295 11.38 -18.74 -2.91
C ALA A 295 10.03 -18.03 -2.70
N ILE A 296 10.01 -16.80 -2.19
CA ILE A 296 8.77 -16.02 -1.97
C ILE A 296 8.25 -15.47 -3.30
N LEU A 297 9.15 -15.12 -4.22
CA LEU A 297 8.81 -14.65 -5.57
C LEU A 297 8.06 -15.69 -6.43
N ALA A 298 8.34 -16.98 -6.25
CA ALA A 298 7.72 -18.04 -7.04
C ALA A 298 6.21 -18.20 -6.76
N PHE A 299 5.77 -17.95 -5.53
CA PHE A 299 4.35 -18.09 -5.15
C PHE A 299 3.52 -16.89 -5.57
N SER A 300 4.03 -15.67 -5.45
CA SER A 300 3.32 -14.45 -5.88
C SER A 300 3.14 -14.41 -7.40
N LEU A 301 4.15 -14.82 -8.18
CA LEU A 301 4.05 -14.88 -9.64
C LEU A 301 3.08 -15.96 -10.13
N ALA A 302 3.00 -17.11 -9.45
CA ALA A 302 2.09 -18.17 -9.82
C ALA A 302 0.62 -17.79 -9.59
N ALA A 303 0.30 -17.06 -8.51
CA ALA A 303 -1.03 -16.57 -8.24
C ALA A 303 -1.47 -15.52 -9.27
N ILE A 304 -0.63 -14.55 -9.59
CA ILE A 304 -0.90 -13.49 -10.57
C ILE A 304 -1.10 -14.09 -11.98
N LEU A 305 -0.29 -15.07 -12.36
CA LEU A 305 -0.40 -15.72 -13.68
C LEU A 305 -1.67 -16.55 -13.81
N THR A 306 -2.10 -17.21 -12.74
CA THR A 306 -3.32 -18.03 -12.71
C THR A 306 -4.59 -17.18 -12.81
N ILE A 307 -4.60 -16.00 -12.19
CA ILE A 307 -5.72 -15.05 -12.24
C ILE A 307 -5.86 -14.47 -13.67
N ARG A 308 -4.77 -14.11 -14.33
CA ARG A 308 -4.80 -13.61 -15.71
C ARG A 308 -5.34 -14.64 -16.72
N LEU A 309 -4.98 -15.90 -16.57
CA LEU A 309 -5.45 -16.98 -17.46
C LEU A 309 -6.94 -17.29 -17.27
N ARG A 310 -7.51 -17.08 -16.08
CA ARG A 310 -8.95 -17.26 -15.83
C ARG A 310 -9.80 -16.09 -16.34
N LYS A 311 -9.36 -14.83 -16.17
CA LYS A 311 -10.08 -13.67 -16.74
C LYS A 311 -10.20 -13.74 -18.27
N ASN A 312 -9.18 -14.24 -18.98
CA ASN A 312 -9.24 -14.38 -20.44
C ASN A 312 -10.14 -15.54 -20.94
N LYS A 313 -10.55 -16.47 -20.09
CA LYS A 313 -11.48 -17.56 -20.48
C LYS A 313 -12.96 -17.17 -20.35
N ASN A 314 -13.29 -16.17 -19.55
CA ASN A 314 -14.67 -15.74 -19.31
C ASN A 314 -15.12 -14.56 -20.20
N SER A 315 -14.24 -14.07 -21.10
CA SER A 315 -14.53 -12.99 -22.06
C SER A 315 -14.59 -13.45 -23.53
N ARG A 316 -14.94 -14.74 -23.75
CA ARG A 316 -15.27 -15.26 -25.08
C ARG A 316 -16.64 -15.87 -25.10
#